data_e099eb436f9640064dd9d1bdce84f009
#
_entry.id   e099eb436f9640064dd9d1bdce84f009
#
_cell.length_a   1.000
_cell.length_b   1.000
_cell.length_c   1.000
_cell.angle_alpha   90.00
_cell.angle_beta   90.00
_cell.angle_gamma   90.00
#
_symmetry.space_group_name_H-M   'P 1'
#
loop_
_entity.id
_entity.type
_entity.pdbx_description
1 polymer ?
#
loop_
_entity_poly.entity_id
_entity_poly.type
_entity_poly.pdbx_seq_one_letter_code
_entity_poly.pdbx_strand_id
1 'polypeptide(L)'
;GKSTLLDTMCLALFGRTPRTDQARENEVKLRDVSENTLGQGDPRNLLRRGSVSGYAEVDFVALDGYGYRARWSVRRARDKASGALQKVQHSLTGLPSLKEEQGTSSELLKRISELIGLTFEQFTRSVLLAQNDFATFLKADQGEKASLLEKLTGTERYSAISRLIYEKHAAAKQVHEQLMARLQGVALLTDQEREELDAQ
;
A
#
# COMPACT_ATOMS: atom_id res chain seq x y z
N GLY A 1 11.53 5.12 22.28
CA GLY A 1 10.16 5.01 22.77
C GLY A 1 9.22 4.32 21.81
N LYS A 2 7.92 4.66 21.86
CA LYS A 2 6.85 3.99 21.08
C LYS A 2 7.09 4.03 19.56
N SER A 3 7.54 5.16 19.01
CA SER A 3 7.84 5.31 17.58
C SER A 3 8.94 4.36 17.11
N THR A 4 9.94 4.10 17.97
CA THR A 4 11.03 3.18 17.64
C THR A 4 10.53 1.74 17.50
N LEU A 5 9.56 1.32 18.32
CA LEU A 5 8.94 0.01 18.21
C LEU A 5 8.18 -0.12 16.89
N LEU A 6 7.41 0.91 16.51
CA LEU A 6 6.69 0.92 15.24
C LEU A 6 7.64 0.92 14.03
N ASP A 7 8.73 1.71 14.09
CA ASP A 7 9.78 1.68 13.07
C ASP A 7 10.40 0.27 12.97
N THR A 8 10.65 -0.41 14.10
CA THR A 8 11.19 -1.78 14.15
C THR A 8 10.24 -2.78 13.47
N MET A 9 8.94 -2.70 13.77
CA MET A 9 7.93 -3.54 13.12
C MET A 9 7.91 -3.30 11.60
N CYS A 10 7.90 -2.04 11.18
CA CYS A 10 7.92 -1.69 9.75
C CYS A 10 9.19 -2.18 9.05
N LEU A 11 10.37 -2.09 9.69
CA LEU A 11 11.61 -2.61 9.13
C LEU A 11 11.58 -4.12 8.97
N ALA A 12 11.15 -4.85 10.00
CA ALA A 12 11.12 -6.31 9.98
C ALA A 12 10.14 -6.83 8.91
N LEU A 13 8.95 -6.22 8.79
CA LEU A 13 7.86 -6.70 7.94
C LEU A 13 7.96 -6.19 6.49
N PHE A 14 8.46 -4.95 6.28
CA PHE A 14 8.43 -4.28 4.98
C PHE A 14 9.77 -3.73 4.50
N GLY A 15 10.82 -3.82 5.30
CA GLY A 15 12.16 -3.33 4.95
C GLY A 15 12.28 -1.81 4.85
N ARG A 16 11.27 -1.07 5.30
CA ARG A 16 11.20 0.40 5.25
C ARG A 16 10.37 0.96 6.42
N THR A 17 10.49 2.24 6.69
CA THR A 17 9.69 2.92 7.72
C THR A 17 9.04 4.17 7.14
N PRO A 18 7.96 4.70 7.72
CA PRO A 18 7.35 5.95 7.27
C PRO A 18 8.35 7.10 7.23
N ARG A 19 9.26 7.14 8.20
CA ARG A 19 10.32 8.16 8.28
C ARG A 19 11.31 8.07 7.13
N THR A 20 11.71 6.85 6.74
CA THR A 20 12.63 6.66 5.61
C THR A 20 11.95 6.93 4.28
N ASP A 21 10.65 6.62 4.15
CA ASP A 21 9.91 6.89 2.92
C ASP A 21 9.70 8.39 2.69
N GLN A 22 9.31 9.15 3.71
CA GLN A 22 9.20 10.61 3.62
C GLN A 22 10.55 11.27 3.26
N ALA A 23 11.66 10.72 3.78
CA ALA A 23 12.98 11.23 3.49
C ALA A 23 13.50 10.86 2.08
N ARG A 24 12.90 9.88 1.39
CA ARG A 24 13.26 9.55 0.00
C ARG A 24 12.87 10.62 -1.01
N GLU A 25 11.85 11.40 -0.74
CA GLU A 25 11.42 12.52 -1.59
C GLU A 25 12.45 13.63 -1.63
N ASN A 26 13.32 13.70 -0.62
CA ASN A 26 14.41 14.65 -0.55
C ASN A 26 15.69 13.97 -1.06
N GLU A 27 16.26 14.39 -2.17
CA GLU A 27 17.49 13.83 -2.77
C GLU A 27 18.76 14.09 -1.93
N VAL A 28 18.62 14.23 -0.62
CA VAL A 28 19.71 14.51 0.30
C VAL A 28 20.52 13.26 0.56
N LYS A 29 21.84 13.34 0.37
CA LYS A 29 22.79 12.29 0.70
C LYS A 29 23.41 12.55 2.08
N LEU A 30 23.36 11.54 2.93
CA LEU A 30 24.01 11.55 4.25
C LEU A 30 25.37 10.88 4.17
N ARG A 31 26.35 11.46 4.84
CA ARG A 31 27.68 10.83 5.00
C ARG A 31 27.56 9.66 5.96
N ASP A 32 28.05 8.50 5.52
CA ASP A 32 28.35 7.35 6.36
C ASP A 32 29.83 7.44 6.83
N VAL A 33 30.49 6.33 7.02
CA VAL A 33 31.91 6.28 7.34
C VAL A 33 32.76 6.52 6.09
N SER A 34 33.87 7.23 6.25
CA SER A 34 34.77 7.64 5.18
C SER A 34 34.05 8.53 4.15
N GLU A 35 34.24 8.32 2.87
CA GLU A 35 33.62 9.08 1.77
C GLU A 35 32.30 8.48 1.29
N ASN A 36 31.85 7.38 1.89
CA ASN A 36 30.61 6.73 1.49
C ASN A 36 29.40 7.58 1.85
N THR A 37 28.47 7.70 0.92
CA THR A 37 27.20 8.40 1.12
C THR A 37 26.03 7.48 0.92
N LEU A 38 24.96 7.68 1.68
CA LEU A 38 23.67 6.99 1.57
C LEU A 38 22.58 8.02 1.36
N GLY A 39 21.57 7.70 0.57
CA GLY A 39 20.36 8.53 0.49
C GLY A 39 19.72 8.66 1.88
N GLN A 40 19.16 9.82 2.19
CA GLN A 40 18.50 10.08 3.48
C GLN A 40 17.39 9.05 3.79
N GLY A 41 16.68 8.58 2.78
CA GLY A 41 15.63 7.57 2.91
C GLY A 41 16.13 6.12 2.94
N ASP A 42 17.44 5.88 2.98
CA ASP A 42 17.96 4.51 3.07
C ASP A 42 17.77 3.95 4.49
N PRO A 43 17.06 2.80 4.66
CA PRO A 43 16.80 2.23 5.98
C PRO A 43 18.09 1.90 6.78
N ARG A 44 19.22 1.70 6.11
CA ARG A 44 20.51 1.43 6.75
C ARG A 44 20.98 2.61 7.62
N ASN A 45 20.49 3.81 7.36
CA ASN A 45 20.77 4.99 8.19
C ASN A 45 20.20 4.89 9.62
N LEU A 46 19.28 3.95 9.86
CA LEU A 46 18.72 3.69 11.19
C LEU A 46 19.68 2.92 12.10
N LEU A 47 20.75 2.33 11.53
CA LEU A 47 21.80 1.74 12.35
C LEU A 47 22.47 2.84 13.20
N ARG A 48 22.50 2.62 14.52
CA ARG A 48 23.17 3.54 15.45
C ARG A 48 24.62 3.78 15.01
N ARG A 49 25.03 5.03 15.02
CA ARG A 49 26.43 5.40 14.77
C ARG A 49 27.37 4.69 15.75
N GLY A 50 28.47 4.16 15.24
CA GLY A 50 29.43 3.38 16.03
C GLY A 50 29.05 1.90 16.23
N SER A 51 27.83 1.49 15.86
CA SER A 51 27.46 0.08 15.89
C SER A 51 27.96 -0.66 14.65
N VAL A 52 28.34 -1.91 14.85
CA VAL A 52 28.84 -2.81 13.80
C VAL A 52 27.71 -3.46 13.04
N SER A 53 26.62 -3.80 13.73
CA SER A 53 25.43 -4.42 13.18
C SER A 53 24.18 -3.98 13.92
N GLY A 54 23.03 -4.23 13.30
CA GLY A 54 21.72 -4.02 13.90
C GLY A 54 20.68 -4.90 13.22
N TYR A 55 19.61 -5.16 13.94
CA TYR A 55 18.47 -5.92 13.41
C TYR A 55 17.15 -5.40 13.97
N ALA A 56 16.10 -5.70 13.25
CA ALA A 56 14.72 -5.57 13.64
C ALA A 56 14.04 -6.93 13.45
N GLU A 57 13.31 -7.40 14.45
CA GLU A 57 12.69 -8.73 14.45
C GLU A 57 11.30 -8.65 15.03
N VAL A 58 10.36 -9.36 14.41
CA VAL A 58 8.94 -9.41 14.82
C VAL A 58 8.41 -10.81 14.63
N ASP A 59 7.80 -11.34 15.67
CA ASP A 59 6.98 -12.54 15.61
C ASP A 59 5.52 -12.15 15.38
N PHE A 60 4.86 -12.80 14.43
CA PHE A 60 3.47 -12.53 14.09
C PHE A 60 2.73 -13.81 13.72
N VAL A 61 1.41 -13.77 13.86
CA VAL A 61 0.52 -14.81 13.37
C VAL A 61 -0.03 -14.36 12.03
N ALA A 62 0.16 -15.18 11.00
CA ALA A 62 -0.29 -14.88 9.66
C ALA A 62 -1.76 -15.22 9.44
N LEU A 63 -2.32 -14.85 8.28
CA LEU A 63 -3.71 -15.16 7.92
C LEU A 63 -4.00 -16.65 7.82
N ASP A 64 -2.98 -17.47 7.60
CA ASP A 64 -3.06 -18.94 7.61
C ASP A 64 -3.13 -19.54 9.02
N GLY A 65 -3.04 -18.73 10.07
CA GLY A 65 -3.09 -19.12 11.46
C GLY A 65 -1.77 -19.62 12.03
N TYR A 66 -0.69 -19.65 11.23
CA TYR A 66 0.63 -20.07 11.70
C TYR A 66 1.47 -18.88 12.18
N GLY A 67 2.40 -19.17 13.09
CA GLY A 67 3.36 -18.20 13.59
C GLY A 67 4.57 -18.08 12.67
N TYR A 68 5.04 -16.87 12.49
CA TYR A 68 6.24 -16.56 11.70
C TYR A 68 7.09 -15.52 12.40
N ARG A 69 8.40 -15.59 12.15
CA ARG A 69 9.38 -14.60 12.56
C ARG A 69 9.97 -13.91 11.34
N ALA A 70 9.72 -12.62 11.20
CA ALA A 70 10.35 -11.79 10.18
C ALA A 70 11.52 -11.03 10.79
N ARG A 71 12.65 -11.00 10.09
CA ARG A 71 13.85 -10.30 10.54
C ARG A 71 14.48 -9.50 9.40
N TRP A 72 14.77 -8.26 9.69
CA TRP A 72 15.62 -7.36 8.91
C TRP A 72 16.96 -7.20 9.62
N SER A 73 18.07 -7.26 8.89
CA SER A 73 19.37 -7.06 9.49
C SER A 73 20.32 -6.32 8.55
N VAL A 74 21.23 -5.58 9.15
CA VAL A 74 22.30 -4.85 8.46
C VAL A 74 23.59 -4.96 9.25
N ARG A 75 24.72 -5.04 8.57
CA ARG A 75 26.04 -5.05 9.19
C ARG A 75 27.04 -4.20 8.42
N ARG A 76 28.14 -3.84 9.08
CA ARG A 76 29.27 -3.17 8.48
C ARG A 76 30.31 -4.17 7.99
N ALA A 77 31.05 -3.80 6.97
CA ALA A 77 32.11 -4.61 6.43
C ALA A 77 33.20 -4.92 7.47
N ARG A 78 33.66 -6.16 7.47
CA ARG A 78 34.72 -6.67 8.37
C ARG A 78 34.38 -6.54 9.86
N ASP A 79 33.09 -6.42 10.19
CA ASP A 79 32.60 -6.20 11.57
C ASP A 79 33.33 -5.07 12.29
N LYS A 80 33.59 -3.98 11.57
CA LYS A 80 34.23 -2.77 12.12
C LYS A 80 33.30 -1.59 11.99
N ALA A 81 33.23 -0.75 13.06
CA ALA A 81 32.44 0.46 13.06
C ALA A 81 32.81 1.46 11.94
N SER A 82 34.06 1.41 11.47
CA SER A 82 34.57 2.17 10.31
C SER A 82 34.31 1.50 8.97
N GLY A 83 33.73 0.27 8.93
CA GLY A 83 33.42 -0.44 7.70
C GLY A 83 32.19 0.11 6.99
N ALA A 84 32.16 0.04 5.66
CA ALA A 84 30.99 0.44 4.88
C ALA A 84 29.77 -0.45 5.18
N LEU A 85 28.59 0.14 5.18
CA LEU A 85 27.33 -0.60 5.36
C LEU A 85 27.11 -1.59 4.23
N GLN A 86 26.82 -2.83 4.57
CA GLN A 86 26.55 -3.91 3.63
C GLN A 86 25.08 -3.88 3.20
N LYS A 87 24.73 -4.72 2.22
CA LYS A 87 23.33 -4.92 1.83
C LYS A 87 22.51 -5.45 3.00
N VAL A 88 21.28 -4.98 3.08
CA VAL A 88 20.28 -5.49 4.02
C VAL A 88 19.98 -6.95 3.72
N GLN A 89 19.81 -7.73 4.77
CA GLN A 89 19.35 -9.12 4.70
C GLN A 89 17.96 -9.22 5.36
N HIS A 90 17.10 -9.98 4.72
CA HIS A 90 15.79 -10.35 5.27
C HIS A 90 15.74 -11.86 5.47
N SER A 91 15.10 -12.30 6.54
CA SER A 91 14.76 -13.70 6.73
C SER A 91 13.33 -13.84 7.23
N LEU A 92 12.72 -14.96 6.90
CA LEU A 92 11.39 -15.36 7.34
C LEU A 92 11.47 -16.80 7.84
N THR A 93 11.08 -17.01 9.09
CA THR A 93 11.19 -18.31 9.77
C THR A 93 9.82 -18.73 10.28
N GLY A 94 9.38 -19.92 9.94
CA GLY A 94 8.14 -20.50 10.45
C GLY A 94 8.29 -20.98 11.92
N LEU A 95 7.33 -20.65 12.75
CA LEU A 95 7.28 -21.04 14.16
C LEU A 95 6.24 -22.17 14.39
N PRO A 96 6.47 -23.14 15.30
CA PRO A 96 7.63 -23.34 16.16
C PRO A 96 8.77 -24.12 15.49
N SER A 97 8.60 -24.57 14.23
CA SER A 97 9.54 -25.49 13.54
C SER A 97 10.92 -24.88 13.29
N LEU A 98 11.06 -23.55 13.41
CA LEU A 98 12.27 -22.77 13.11
C LEU A 98 12.81 -23.00 11.69
N LYS A 99 11.93 -23.41 10.75
CA LYS A 99 12.28 -23.60 9.36
C LYS A 99 12.35 -22.24 8.67
N GLU A 100 13.52 -21.91 8.15
CA GLU A 100 13.75 -20.67 7.40
C GLU A 100 13.28 -20.83 5.95
N GLU A 101 12.49 -19.86 5.45
CA GLU A 101 12.09 -19.79 4.06
C GLU A 101 13.27 -19.29 3.21
N GLN A 102 13.51 -19.97 2.09
CA GLN A 102 14.57 -19.61 1.14
C GLN A 102 14.03 -18.61 0.13
N GLY A 103 14.83 -17.59 -0.20
CA GLY A 103 14.48 -16.61 -1.21
C GLY A 103 15.34 -15.36 -1.15
N THR A 104 15.21 -14.52 -2.17
CA THR A 104 15.82 -13.20 -2.18
C THR A 104 15.08 -12.27 -1.22
N SER A 105 15.73 -11.20 -0.77
CA SER A 105 15.08 -10.19 0.10
C SER A 105 13.75 -9.67 -0.46
N SER A 106 13.65 -9.50 -1.77
CA SER A 106 12.42 -9.04 -2.43
C SER A 106 11.29 -10.07 -2.37
N GLU A 107 11.63 -11.35 -2.62
CA GLU A 107 10.66 -12.45 -2.55
C GLU A 107 10.16 -12.66 -1.12
N LEU A 108 11.06 -12.61 -0.14
CA LEU A 108 10.71 -12.73 1.27
C LEU A 108 9.79 -11.59 1.74
N LEU A 109 10.08 -10.34 1.36
CA LEU A 109 9.21 -9.20 1.69
C LEU A 109 7.82 -9.32 1.04
N LYS A 110 7.76 -9.80 -0.21
CA LYS A 110 6.48 -10.08 -0.87
C LYS A 110 5.71 -11.17 -0.13
N ARG A 111 6.38 -12.26 0.22
CA ARG A 111 5.81 -13.36 0.99
C ARG A 111 5.27 -12.91 2.35
N ILE A 112 6.02 -12.07 3.07
CA ILE A 112 5.57 -11.48 4.35
C ILE A 112 4.31 -10.64 4.14
N SER A 113 4.25 -9.81 3.11
CA SER A 113 3.06 -9.00 2.81
C SER A 113 1.83 -9.87 2.49
N GLU A 114 2.02 -10.98 1.77
CA GLU A 114 0.95 -11.96 1.48
C GLU A 114 0.47 -12.66 2.77
N LEU A 115 1.38 -13.07 3.65
CA LEU A 115 1.05 -13.71 4.92
C LEU A 115 0.30 -12.78 5.87
N ILE A 116 0.66 -11.49 5.91
CA ILE A 116 -0.02 -10.49 6.74
C ILE A 116 -1.33 -10.04 6.08
N GLY A 117 -1.43 -10.08 4.74
CA GLY A 117 -2.58 -9.60 3.98
C GLY A 117 -2.69 -8.08 3.94
N LEU A 118 -1.64 -7.34 4.28
CA LEU A 118 -1.58 -5.88 4.29
C LEU A 118 -0.38 -5.38 3.50
N THR A 119 -0.59 -4.32 2.74
CA THR A 119 0.53 -3.54 2.18
C THR A 119 1.17 -2.67 3.26
N PHE A 120 2.36 -2.16 3.00
CA PHE A 120 3.02 -1.22 3.90
C PHE A 120 2.15 0.02 4.19
N GLU A 121 1.52 0.58 3.16
CA GLU A 121 0.65 1.74 3.29
C GLU A 121 -0.59 1.44 4.16
N GLN A 122 -1.20 0.27 3.97
CA GLN A 122 -2.33 -0.17 4.78
C GLN A 122 -1.91 -0.42 6.23
N PHE A 123 -0.79 -1.10 6.44
CA PHE A 123 -0.24 -1.36 7.77
C PHE A 123 0.09 -0.07 8.51
N THR A 124 0.82 0.84 7.88
CA THR A 124 1.20 2.11 8.50
C THR A 124 0.00 2.99 8.80
N ARG A 125 -1.00 3.01 7.94
CA ARG A 125 -2.25 3.74 8.19
C ARG A 125 -3.05 3.14 9.35
N SER A 126 -3.16 1.81 9.44
CA SER A 126 -3.94 1.15 10.50
C SER A 126 -3.24 1.19 11.87
N VAL A 127 -1.92 0.98 11.91
CA VAL A 127 -1.15 0.88 13.15
C VAL A 127 -0.60 2.25 13.61
N LEU A 128 -0.27 3.14 12.68
CA LEU A 128 0.30 4.47 12.98
C LEU A 128 -0.74 5.58 13.19
N LEU A 129 -2.01 5.33 12.91
CA LEU A 129 -3.12 6.23 13.27
C LEU A 129 -3.08 6.68 14.75
N ALA A 130 -2.33 5.98 15.56
CA ALA A 130 -2.22 6.26 16.99
C ALA A 130 -1.40 7.53 17.34
N GLN A 131 -0.66 8.17 16.42
CA GLN A 131 0.30 9.20 16.84
C GLN A 131 -0.03 10.65 16.45
N ASN A 132 -0.64 10.92 15.30
CA ASN A 132 -1.03 12.29 14.94
C ASN A 132 -2.29 12.36 14.09
N ASP A 133 -2.55 11.35 13.26
CA ASP A 133 -3.69 11.33 12.34
C ASP A 133 -5.02 11.10 13.07
N PHE A 134 -4.99 10.46 14.26
CA PHE A 134 -6.20 10.27 15.07
C PHE A 134 -6.75 11.61 15.61
N ALA A 135 -5.88 12.52 16.02
CA ALA A 135 -6.32 13.85 16.45
C ALA A 135 -6.85 14.67 15.26
N THR A 136 -6.26 14.53 14.08
CA THR A 136 -6.73 15.13 12.83
C THR A 136 -8.05 14.50 12.40
N PHE A 137 -8.19 13.18 12.49
CA PHE A 137 -9.42 12.46 12.23
C PHE A 137 -10.56 12.90 13.16
N LEU A 138 -10.32 13.07 14.46
CA LEU A 138 -11.35 13.52 15.39
C LEU A 138 -11.84 14.94 15.10
N LYS A 139 -10.94 15.80 14.62
CA LYS A 139 -11.23 17.21 14.29
C LYS A 139 -11.76 17.41 12.87
N ALA A 140 -11.57 16.43 11.99
CA ALA A 140 -12.01 16.47 10.60
C ALA A 140 -13.53 16.58 10.50
N ASP A 141 -14.03 17.17 9.43
CA ASP A 141 -15.45 17.17 9.13
C ASP A 141 -15.95 15.78 8.68
N GLN A 142 -17.25 15.63 8.47
CA GLN A 142 -17.85 14.33 8.15
C GLN A 142 -17.38 13.80 6.79
N GLY A 143 -17.13 14.66 5.80
CA GLY A 143 -16.65 14.29 4.48
C GLY A 143 -15.17 13.85 4.52
N GLU A 144 -14.33 14.58 5.25
CA GLU A 144 -12.93 14.24 5.48
C GLU A 144 -12.79 12.92 6.26
N LYS A 145 -13.64 12.68 7.27
CA LYS A 145 -13.70 11.40 7.99
C LYS A 145 -14.04 10.24 7.09
N ALA A 146 -15.05 10.40 6.22
CA ALA A 146 -15.42 9.37 5.26
C ALA A 146 -14.27 9.06 4.28
N SER A 147 -13.62 10.09 3.72
CA SER A 147 -12.47 9.94 2.82
C SER A 147 -11.28 9.25 3.51
N LEU A 148 -10.99 9.60 4.76
CA LEU A 148 -9.94 8.95 5.55
C LEU A 148 -10.28 7.48 5.83
N LEU A 149 -11.52 7.16 6.18
CA LEU A 149 -11.98 5.78 6.38
C LEU A 149 -11.91 4.97 5.08
N GLU A 150 -12.32 5.54 3.94
CA GLU A 150 -12.16 4.90 2.63
C GLU A 150 -10.69 4.56 2.33
N LYS A 151 -9.78 5.50 2.59
CA LYS A 151 -8.32 5.28 2.43
C LYS A 151 -7.80 4.20 3.36
N LEU A 152 -8.28 4.16 4.62
CA LEU A 152 -7.84 3.18 5.62
C LEU A 152 -8.33 1.76 5.30
N THR A 153 -9.59 1.65 4.87
CA THR A 153 -10.22 0.36 4.56
C THR A 153 -9.87 -0.14 3.17
N GLY A 154 -9.22 0.68 2.32
CA GLY A 154 -8.94 0.33 0.93
C GLY A 154 -10.20 0.27 0.07
N THR A 155 -11.32 0.86 0.53
CA THR A 155 -12.61 0.84 -0.17
C THR A 155 -12.69 1.87 -1.31
N GLU A 156 -11.64 2.66 -1.55
CA GLU A 156 -11.52 3.57 -2.70
C GLU A 156 -11.84 2.89 -4.03
N ARG A 157 -11.55 1.58 -4.15
CA ARG A 157 -11.88 0.78 -5.34
C ARG A 157 -13.38 0.71 -5.58
N TYR A 158 -14.18 0.58 -4.52
CA TYR A 158 -15.65 0.51 -4.62
C TYR A 158 -16.23 1.86 -5.01
N SER A 159 -15.70 2.95 -4.47
CA SER A 159 -16.09 4.32 -4.87
C SER A 159 -15.75 4.59 -6.33
N ALA A 160 -14.60 4.13 -6.82
CA ALA A 160 -14.22 4.23 -8.23
C ALA A 160 -15.15 3.40 -9.14
N ILE A 161 -15.49 2.17 -8.74
CA ILE A 161 -16.43 1.30 -9.47
C ILE A 161 -17.82 1.93 -9.49
N SER A 162 -18.33 2.44 -8.37
CA SER A 162 -19.63 3.09 -8.28
C SER A 162 -19.70 4.31 -9.19
N ARG A 163 -18.65 5.11 -9.26
CA ARG A 163 -18.56 6.27 -10.17
C ARG A 163 -18.60 5.84 -11.62
N LEU A 164 -17.83 4.83 -11.99
CA LEU A 164 -17.81 4.28 -13.36
C LEU A 164 -19.18 3.71 -13.78
N ILE A 165 -19.87 3.02 -12.86
CA ILE A 165 -21.22 2.50 -13.11
C ILE A 165 -22.20 3.66 -13.31
N TYR A 166 -22.14 4.69 -12.47
CA TYR A 166 -22.98 5.86 -12.61
C TYR A 166 -22.77 6.59 -13.94
N GLU A 167 -21.51 6.81 -14.36
CA GLU A 167 -21.18 7.43 -15.63
C GLU A 167 -21.70 6.61 -16.83
N LYS A 168 -21.50 5.29 -16.81
CA LYS A 168 -22.02 4.40 -17.84
C LYS A 168 -23.54 4.39 -17.90
N HIS A 169 -24.20 4.36 -16.73
CA HIS A 169 -25.66 4.43 -16.65
C HIS A 169 -26.18 5.75 -17.19
N ALA A 170 -25.58 6.86 -16.80
CA ALA A 170 -25.98 8.21 -17.26
C ALA A 170 -25.83 8.32 -18.79
N ALA A 171 -24.73 7.85 -19.37
CA ALA A 171 -24.51 7.83 -20.82
C ALA A 171 -25.53 6.94 -21.54
N ALA A 172 -25.78 5.74 -21.05
CA ALA A 172 -26.78 4.83 -21.64
C ALA A 172 -28.19 5.42 -21.55
N LYS A 173 -28.54 6.04 -20.43
CA LYS A 173 -29.84 6.71 -20.24
C LYS A 173 -30.01 7.85 -21.24
N GLN A 174 -28.98 8.68 -21.43
CA GLN A 174 -29.00 9.78 -22.40
C GLN A 174 -29.23 9.29 -23.84
N VAL A 175 -28.53 8.23 -24.24
CA VAL A 175 -28.72 7.61 -25.57
C VAL A 175 -30.13 7.05 -25.71
N HIS A 176 -30.64 6.38 -24.71
CA HIS A 176 -32.01 5.86 -24.68
C HIS A 176 -33.04 7.00 -24.80
N GLU A 177 -32.90 8.07 -24.04
CA GLU A 177 -33.79 9.23 -24.11
C GLU A 177 -33.77 9.89 -25.51
N GLN A 178 -32.58 10.00 -26.13
CA GLN A 178 -32.44 10.54 -27.49
C GLN A 178 -33.13 9.63 -28.51
N LEU A 179 -33.00 8.32 -28.41
CA LEU A 179 -33.66 7.35 -29.29
C LEU A 179 -35.17 7.40 -29.14
N MET A 180 -35.67 7.46 -27.89
CA MET A 180 -37.08 7.61 -27.60
C MET A 180 -37.67 8.91 -28.16
N ALA A 181 -36.94 10.03 -28.02
CA ALA A 181 -37.36 11.32 -28.60
C ALA A 181 -37.43 11.28 -30.13
N ARG A 182 -36.49 10.55 -30.78
CA ARG A 182 -36.51 10.34 -32.24
C ARG A 182 -37.69 9.49 -32.67
N LEU A 183 -38.00 8.42 -31.91
CA LEU A 183 -39.14 7.54 -32.19
C LEU A 183 -40.49 8.26 -32.02
N GLN A 184 -40.64 9.15 -31.05
CA GLN A 184 -41.86 9.94 -30.87
C GLN A 184 -42.14 10.92 -32.02
N GLY A 185 -41.11 11.29 -32.81
CA GLY A 185 -41.23 12.10 -34.01
C GLY A 185 -41.54 11.31 -35.29
N VAL A 186 -41.53 9.96 -35.21
CA VAL A 186 -41.84 9.09 -36.37
C VAL A 186 -43.28 8.62 -36.27
N ALA A 187 -44.13 9.16 -37.13
CA ALA A 187 -45.50 8.59 -37.30
C ALA A 187 -45.35 7.20 -37.91
N LEU A 188 -45.68 6.19 -37.13
CA LEU A 188 -45.76 4.81 -37.64
C LEU A 188 -47.01 4.72 -38.50
N LEU A 189 -46.86 4.31 -39.76
CA LEU A 189 -47.99 3.98 -40.62
C LEU A 189 -48.79 2.83 -39.99
N THR A 190 -50.10 2.96 -39.98
CA THR A 190 -50.99 1.90 -39.59
C THR A 190 -50.94 0.76 -40.62
N ASP A 191 -51.35 -0.47 -40.28
CA ASP A 191 -51.32 -1.59 -41.18
C ASP A 191 -52.16 -1.34 -42.44
N GLN A 192 -53.26 -0.55 -42.34
CA GLN A 192 -54.10 -0.13 -43.46
C GLN A 192 -53.36 0.84 -44.40
N GLU A 193 -52.64 1.83 -43.88
CA GLU A 193 -51.82 2.76 -44.68
C GLU A 193 -50.65 2.06 -45.38
N ARG A 194 -50.12 0.98 -44.78
CA ARG A 194 -49.11 0.12 -45.42
C ARG A 194 -49.67 -0.68 -46.61
N GLU A 195 -50.83 -1.31 -46.42
CA GLU A 195 -51.50 -2.06 -47.48
C GLU A 195 -51.89 -1.15 -48.65
N GLU A 196 -52.32 0.08 -48.40
CA GLU A 196 -52.63 1.06 -49.43
C GLU A 196 -51.38 1.53 -50.21
N LEU A 197 -50.24 1.65 -49.57
CA LEU A 197 -48.96 1.99 -50.19
C LEU A 197 -48.36 0.86 -51.01
N ASP A 198 -48.52 -0.39 -50.57
CA ASP A 198 -48.05 -1.59 -51.27
C ASP A 198 -48.95 -1.95 -52.47
N ALA A 199 -50.19 -1.39 -52.54
CA ALA A 199 -51.15 -1.59 -53.65
C ALA A 199 -51.03 -0.52 -54.77
N GLN A 200 -50.17 0.49 -54.66
CA GLN A 200 -49.83 1.48 -55.65
C GLN A 200 -48.54 1.11 -56.42
#